data_2f5ee05f6ddd7b44c7062f828c534bf3
#
_entry.id   2f5ee05f6ddd7b44c7062f828c534bf3
#
_cell.length_a   1.000
_cell.length_b   1.000
_cell.length_c   1.000
_cell.angle_alpha   90.00
_cell.angle_beta   90.00
_cell.angle_gamma   90.00
#
_symmetry.space_group_name_H-M   'P 1'
#
loop_
_entity.id
_entity.type
_entity.pdbx_description
1 polymer ?
#
loop_
_entity_poly.entity_id
_entity_poly.type
_entity_poly.pdbx_seq_one_letter_code
_entity_poly.pdbx_strand_id
1 'polypeptide(L)'
;MSYILRRVSVTVNLRQAIASSDERQILLCLTNVDAKTISATAKELTSQEATVLLEVLEKMITSEPRRFLVVIEWTRELLIAHASFIASQTGTKMRLKPIYDALIQRLDQQGELVRLKQTTEALVRVTADPSDTINTPTSATVEMMTESLLRWSPLDE
;
A
#
# COMPACT_ATOMS: atom_id res chain seq x y z
N MET A 1 -13.96 -24.39 -13.77
CA MET A 1 -13.75 -23.93 -15.18
C MET A 1 -13.77 -22.41 -15.35
N SER A 2 -14.57 -21.65 -14.65
CA SER A 2 -14.69 -20.17 -14.77
C SER A 2 -13.39 -19.40 -14.42
N TYR A 3 -12.58 -19.90 -13.51
CA TYR A 3 -11.38 -19.25 -13.00
C TYR A 3 -10.22 -19.17 -14.03
N ILE A 4 -10.03 -20.26 -14.77
CA ILE A 4 -8.97 -20.33 -15.80
C ILE A 4 -9.29 -19.40 -16.97
N LEU A 5 -10.55 -19.35 -17.39
CA LEU A 5 -11.00 -18.46 -18.47
C LEU A 5 -10.84 -16.98 -18.10
N ARG A 6 -11.13 -16.60 -16.84
CA ARG A 6 -10.97 -15.22 -16.36
C ARG A 6 -9.50 -14.80 -16.32
N ARG A 7 -8.61 -15.69 -15.91
CA ARG A 7 -7.17 -15.48 -15.85
C ARG A 7 -6.56 -15.24 -17.23
N VAL A 8 -6.85 -16.12 -18.19
CA VAL A 8 -6.36 -15.99 -19.57
C VAL A 8 -6.82 -14.67 -20.20
N SER A 9 -8.06 -14.26 -19.91
CA SER A 9 -8.60 -12.99 -20.39
C SER A 9 -7.84 -11.79 -19.82
N VAL A 10 -7.46 -11.78 -18.54
CA VAL A 10 -6.73 -10.65 -17.92
C VAL A 10 -5.33 -10.51 -18.51
N THR A 11 -4.58 -11.61 -18.65
CA THR A 11 -3.22 -11.57 -19.22
C THR A 11 -3.23 -11.09 -20.67
N VAL A 12 -4.15 -11.61 -21.50
CA VAL A 12 -4.25 -11.23 -22.91
C VAL A 12 -4.65 -9.75 -23.06
N ASN A 13 -5.66 -9.32 -22.30
CA ASN A 13 -6.10 -7.92 -22.33
C ASN A 13 -5.01 -6.97 -21.85
N LEU A 14 -4.29 -7.35 -20.79
CA LEU A 14 -3.18 -6.55 -20.28
C LEU A 14 -2.03 -6.43 -21.28
N ARG A 15 -1.64 -7.52 -21.94
CA ARG A 15 -0.64 -7.49 -23.02
C ARG A 15 -1.06 -6.60 -24.18
N GLN A 16 -2.32 -6.68 -24.57
CA GLN A 16 -2.84 -5.83 -25.63
C GLN A 16 -2.84 -4.36 -25.22
N ALA A 17 -3.23 -4.05 -23.99
CA ALA A 17 -3.22 -2.70 -23.46
C ALA A 17 -1.78 -2.14 -23.34
N ILE A 18 -0.81 -2.95 -22.93
CA ILE A 18 0.62 -2.60 -22.90
C ILE A 18 1.13 -2.33 -24.33
N ALA A 19 0.81 -3.20 -25.27
CA ALA A 19 1.25 -3.05 -26.67
C ALA A 19 0.67 -1.80 -27.35
N SER A 20 -0.56 -1.42 -27.00
CA SER A 20 -1.21 -0.20 -27.50
C SER A 20 -0.86 1.06 -26.68
N SER A 21 -0.11 0.92 -25.59
CA SER A 21 0.20 2.01 -24.64
C SER A 21 -1.05 2.73 -24.13
N ASP A 22 -2.18 2.01 -24.01
CA ASP A 22 -3.43 2.55 -23.49
C ASP A 22 -3.47 2.46 -21.96
N GLU A 23 -3.07 3.56 -21.31
CA GLU A 23 -3.04 3.66 -19.85
C GLU A 23 -4.42 3.41 -19.22
N ARG A 24 -5.52 3.79 -19.88
CA ARG A 24 -6.88 3.56 -19.37
C ARG A 24 -7.25 2.09 -19.38
N GLN A 25 -6.91 1.38 -20.45
CA GLN A 25 -7.14 -0.07 -20.52
C GLN A 25 -6.25 -0.83 -19.53
N ILE A 26 -4.99 -0.43 -19.37
CA ILE A 26 -4.11 -1.00 -18.37
C ILE A 26 -4.76 -0.85 -16.98
N LEU A 27 -5.21 0.35 -16.63
CA LEU A 27 -5.90 0.63 -15.38
C LEU A 27 -7.11 -0.28 -15.12
N LEU A 28 -7.94 -0.49 -16.14
CA LEU A 28 -9.10 -1.39 -16.05
C LEU A 28 -8.68 -2.84 -15.81
N CYS A 29 -7.61 -3.29 -16.44
CA CYS A 29 -7.06 -4.64 -16.25
C CYS A 29 -6.46 -4.84 -14.85
N LEU A 30 -5.93 -3.79 -14.23
CA LEU A 30 -5.31 -3.86 -12.89
C LEU A 30 -6.31 -3.85 -11.75
N THR A 31 -7.50 -3.28 -11.96
CA THR A 31 -8.53 -3.14 -10.93
C THR A 31 -9.40 -4.40 -10.80
N ASN A 32 -9.84 -4.69 -9.57
CA ASN A 32 -10.76 -5.81 -9.26
C ASN A 32 -10.24 -7.20 -9.66
N VAL A 33 -8.93 -7.40 -9.54
CA VAL A 33 -8.26 -8.69 -9.80
C VAL A 33 -7.86 -9.31 -8.46
N ASP A 34 -8.10 -10.60 -8.30
CA ASP A 34 -7.70 -11.32 -7.09
C ASP A 34 -6.18 -11.61 -7.07
N ALA A 35 -5.60 -11.72 -5.89
CA ALA A 35 -4.17 -11.90 -5.68
C ALA A 35 -3.58 -13.11 -6.43
N LYS A 36 -4.35 -14.20 -6.57
CA LYS A 36 -3.89 -15.39 -7.31
C LYS A 36 -3.78 -15.11 -8.81
N THR A 37 -4.71 -14.35 -9.36
CA THR A 37 -4.68 -13.94 -10.78
C THR A 37 -3.56 -12.95 -11.02
N ILE A 38 -3.31 -12.00 -10.10
CA ILE A 38 -2.19 -11.06 -10.18
C ILE A 38 -0.86 -11.83 -10.24
N SER A 39 -0.62 -12.75 -9.28
CA SER A 39 0.61 -13.55 -9.24
C SER A 39 0.81 -14.39 -10.50
N ALA A 40 -0.24 -15.00 -11.00
CA ALA A 40 -0.17 -15.79 -12.20
C ALA A 40 0.08 -14.94 -13.46
N THR A 41 -0.61 -13.81 -13.58
CA THR A 41 -0.43 -12.88 -14.70
C THR A 41 0.97 -12.29 -14.69
N ALA A 42 1.49 -11.88 -13.53
CA ALA A 42 2.86 -11.37 -13.41
C ALA A 42 3.92 -12.37 -13.90
N LYS A 43 3.74 -13.66 -13.64
CA LYS A 43 4.63 -14.73 -14.12
C LYS A 43 4.52 -14.99 -15.62
N GLU A 44 3.36 -14.74 -16.22
CA GLU A 44 3.11 -14.94 -17.66
C GLU A 44 3.60 -13.76 -18.51
N LEU A 45 3.76 -12.57 -17.92
CA LEU A 45 4.31 -11.41 -18.61
C LEU A 45 5.78 -11.64 -18.97
N THR A 46 6.21 -11.07 -20.10
CA THR A 46 7.64 -10.98 -20.43
C THR A 46 8.32 -9.93 -19.56
N SER A 47 9.63 -10.03 -19.39
CA SER A 47 10.38 -9.05 -18.58
C SER A 47 10.29 -7.62 -19.12
N GLN A 48 10.14 -7.46 -20.44
CA GLN A 48 9.93 -6.14 -21.05
C GLN A 48 8.53 -5.58 -20.73
N GLU A 49 7.49 -6.41 -20.87
CA GLU A 49 6.13 -6.03 -20.50
C GLU A 49 6.03 -5.66 -19.00
N ALA A 50 6.73 -6.41 -18.13
CA ALA A 50 6.81 -6.13 -16.70
C ALA A 50 7.46 -4.76 -16.43
N THR A 51 8.47 -4.37 -17.18
CA THR A 51 9.11 -3.05 -17.06
C THR A 51 8.16 -1.91 -17.45
N VAL A 52 7.45 -2.06 -18.58
CA VAL A 52 6.45 -1.07 -19.00
C VAL A 52 5.32 -0.95 -17.99
N LEU A 53 4.85 -2.08 -17.46
CA LEU A 53 3.83 -2.09 -16.42
C LEU A 53 4.31 -1.39 -15.14
N LEU A 54 5.57 -1.58 -14.76
CA LEU A 54 6.17 -0.90 -13.60
C LEU A 54 6.19 0.62 -13.79
N GLU A 55 6.46 1.13 -15.00
CA GLU A 55 6.40 2.56 -15.31
C GLU A 55 4.98 3.13 -15.17
N VAL A 56 3.97 2.36 -15.57
CA VAL A 56 2.56 2.75 -15.40
C VAL A 56 2.19 2.77 -13.91
N LEU A 57 2.63 1.78 -13.13
CA LEU A 57 2.40 1.73 -11.68
C LEU A 57 3.07 2.89 -10.95
N GLU A 58 4.28 3.28 -11.36
CA GLU A 58 4.97 4.46 -10.82
C GLU A 58 4.16 5.75 -11.05
N LYS A 59 3.66 5.95 -12.25
CA LYS A 59 2.78 7.10 -12.56
C LYS A 59 1.50 7.07 -11.75
N MET A 60 0.89 5.89 -11.61
CA MET A 60 -0.36 5.71 -10.85
C MET A 60 -0.21 6.09 -9.38
N ILE A 61 0.88 5.72 -8.72
CA ILE A 61 1.06 5.99 -7.30
C ILE A 61 1.17 7.49 -7.03
N THR A 62 1.73 8.22 -7.99
CA THR A 62 1.88 9.68 -7.90
C THR A 62 0.59 10.41 -8.22
N SER A 63 -0.17 9.96 -9.24
CA SER A 63 -1.38 10.64 -9.71
C SER A 63 -2.63 10.24 -8.93
N GLU A 64 -2.72 8.98 -8.48
CA GLU A 64 -3.92 8.44 -7.83
C GLU A 64 -3.61 7.70 -6.51
N PRO A 65 -3.35 8.42 -5.41
CA PRO A 65 -3.00 7.81 -4.11
C PRO A 65 -4.05 6.82 -3.58
N ARG A 66 -5.30 6.92 -4.04
CA ARG A 66 -6.39 6.00 -3.65
C ARG A 66 -6.17 4.57 -4.14
N ARG A 67 -5.37 4.39 -5.19
CA ARG A 67 -5.07 3.07 -5.80
C ARG A 67 -3.80 2.42 -5.21
N PHE A 68 -3.29 2.96 -4.13
CA PHE A 68 -2.07 2.50 -3.47
C PHE A 68 -2.02 0.98 -3.29
N LEU A 69 -3.08 0.34 -2.79
CA LEU A 69 -3.09 -1.11 -2.56
C LEU A 69 -2.93 -1.89 -3.86
N VAL A 70 -3.63 -1.49 -4.93
CA VAL A 70 -3.51 -2.13 -6.24
C VAL A 70 -2.09 -2.01 -6.77
N VAL A 71 -1.49 -0.82 -6.66
CA VAL A 71 -0.10 -0.58 -7.11
C VAL A 71 0.88 -1.46 -6.34
N ILE A 72 0.75 -1.55 -5.02
CA ILE A 72 1.65 -2.35 -4.18
C ILE A 72 1.53 -3.85 -4.46
N GLU A 73 0.32 -4.37 -4.61
CA GLU A 73 0.10 -5.79 -4.93
C GLU A 73 0.72 -6.16 -6.28
N TRP A 74 0.47 -5.39 -7.31
CA TRP A 74 1.07 -5.63 -8.63
C TRP A 74 2.59 -5.46 -8.62
N THR A 75 3.10 -4.40 -7.99
CA THR A 75 4.55 -4.16 -7.88
C THR A 75 5.23 -5.33 -7.18
N ARG A 76 4.66 -5.81 -6.08
CA ARG A 76 5.21 -6.97 -5.34
C ARG A 76 5.33 -8.20 -6.23
N GLU A 77 4.26 -8.58 -6.92
CA GLU A 77 4.26 -9.79 -7.75
C GLU A 77 5.17 -9.65 -8.98
N LEU A 78 5.25 -8.46 -9.58
CA LEU A 78 6.22 -8.19 -10.66
C LEU A 78 7.67 -8.29 -10.19
N LEU A 79 7.98 -7.73 -9.01
CA LEU A 79 9.32 -7.82 -8.44
C LEU A 79 9.68 -9.26 -8.11
N ILE A 80 8.76 -10.07 -7.58
CA ILE A 80 9.00 -11.48 -7.29
C ILE A 80 9.25 -12.27 -8.59
N ALA A 81 8.45 -12.04 -9.63
CA ALA A 81 8.53 -12.79 -10.89
C ALA A 81 9.75 -12.41 -11.75
N HIS A 82 10.16 -11.12 -11.73
CA HIS A 82 11.17 -10.57 -12.64
C HIS A 82 12.35 -9.91 -11.93
N ALA A 83 12.63 -10.27 -10.67
CA ALA A 83 13.63 -9.63 -9.81
C ALA A 83 15.01 -9.49 -10.49
N SER A 84 15.51 -10.54 -11.08
CA SER A 84 16.85 -10.56 -11.70
C SER A 84 16.95 -9.62 -12.90
N PHE A 85 15.92 -9.59 -13.74
CA PHE A 85 15.87 -8.71 -14.91
C PHE A 85 15.74 -7.25 -14.48
N ILE A 86 14.81 -6.96 -13.58
CA ILE A 86 14.55 -5.60 -13.08
C ILE A 86 15.81 -5.05 -12.38
N ALA A 87 16.51 -5.87 -11.59
CA ALA A 87 17.74 -5.46 -10.91
C ALA A 87 18.90 -5.17 -11.88
N SER A 88 18.93 -5.83 -13.04
CA SER A 88 19.96 -5.61 -14.06
C SER A 88 19.75 -4.33 -14.89
N GLN A 89 18.55 -3.76 -14.86
CA GLN A 89 18.21 -2.57 -15.63
C GLN A 89 18.80 -1.29 -14.98
N THR A 90 19.45 -0.48 -15.79
CA THR A 90 19.95 0.83 -15.36
C THR A 90 18.76 1.77 -15.07
N GLY A 91 18.77 2.41 -13.89
CA GLY A 91 17.70 3.33 -13.51
C GLY A 91 16.54 2.71 -12.72
N THR A 92 16.54 1.41 -12.48
CA THR A 92 15.48 0.73 -11.69
C THR A 92 15.28 1.36 -10.31
N LYS A 93 16.35 1.78 -9.63
CA LYS A 93 16.25 2.47 -8.33
C LYS A 93 15.45 3.77 -8.42
N MET A 94 15.61 4.53 -9.49
CA MET A 94 14.86 5.78 -9.68
C MET A 94 13.38 5.52 -9.92
N ARG A 95 13.04 4.46 -10.65
CA ARG A 95 11.65 4.06 -10.91
C ARG A 95 10.93 3.50 -9.69
N LEU A 96 11.61 2.74 -8.87
CA LEU A 96 11.04 2.18 -7.64
C LEU A 96 10.98 3.19 -6.50
N LYS A 97 11.76 4.28 -6.57
CA LYS A 97 11.81 5.27 -5.50
C LYS A 97 10.46 5.90 -5.17
N PRO A 98 9.64 6.39 -6.11
CA PRO A 98 8.32 6.95 -5.79
C PRO A 98 7.39 5.94 -5.10
N ILE A 99 7.44 4.67 -5.52
CA ILE A 99 6.65 3.59 -4.90
C ILE A 99 7.14 3.34 -3.47
N TYR A 100 8.46 3.30 -3.28
CA TYR A 100 9.06 3.13 -1.97
C TYR A 100 8.73 4.30 -1.03
N ASP A 101 8.90 5.54 -1.49
CA ASP A 101 8.61 6.75 -0.71
C ASP A 101 7.13 6.79 -0.29
N ALA A 102 6.21 6.46 -1.20
CA ALA A 102 4.79 6.36 -0.89
C ALA A 102 4.48 5.24 0.12
N LEU A 103 5.20 4.12 0.07
CA LEU A 103 5.07 3.03 1.04
C LEU A 103 5.49 3.47 2.44
N ILE A 104 6.67 4.10 2.56
CA ILE A 104 7.17 4.63 3.85
C ILE A 104 6.20 5.64 4.43
N GLN A 105 5.76 6.61 3.64
CA GLN A 105 4.78 7.61 4.09
C GLN A 105 3.48 6.97 4.63
N ARG A 106 3.01 5.89 3.99
CA ARG A 106 1.82 5.17 4.47
C ARG A 106 2.07 4.40 5.76
N LEU A 107 3.25 3.83 5.92
CA LEU A 107 3.63 3.13 7.16
C LEU A 107 3.70 4.10 8.35
N ASP A 108 4.27 5.28 8.14
CA ASP A 108 4.33 6.33 9.17
C ASP A 108 2.92 6.78 9.55
N GLN A 109 2.05 7.04 8.58
CA GLN A 109 0.64 7.40 8.83
C GLN A 109 -0.14 6.30 9.56
N GLN A 110 0.15 5.03 9.29
CA GLN A 110 -0.50 3.93 10.02
C GLN A 110 -0.15 3.93 11.50
N GLY A 111 1.09 4.24 11.86
CA GLY A 111 1.51 4.37 13.25
C GLY A 111 0.70 5.43 14.00
N GLU A 112 0.50 6.59 13.42
CA GLU A 112 -0.31 7.67 13.99
C GLU A 112 -1.80 7.29 14.09
N LEU A 113 -2.36 6.65 13.06
CA LEU A 113 -3.75 6.19 13.08
C LEU A 113 -4.00 5.12 14.16
N VAL A 114 -3.06 4.21 14.38
CA VAL A 114 -3.16 3.22 15.46
C VAL A 114 -3.15 3.90 16.82
N ARG A 115 -2.29 4.90 17.05
CA ARG A 115 -2.27 5.68 18.28
C ARG A 115 -3.58 6.43 18.50
N LEU A 116 -4.08 7.11 17.46
CA LEU A 116 -5.36 7.81 17.53
C LEU A 116 -6.51 6.85 17.86
N LYS A 117 -6.56 5.69 17.21
CA LYS A 117 -7.54 4.65 17.51
C LYS A 117 -7.50 4.23 18.96
N GLN A 118 -6.31 3.92 19.49
CA GLN A 118 -6.14 3.52 20.89
C GLN A 118 -6.61 4.60 21.87
N THR A 119 -6.27 5.86 21.59
CA THR A 119 -6.70 7.00 22.42
C THR A 119 -8.21 7.17 22.37
N THR A 120 -8.82 7.06 21.17
CA THR A 120 -10.27 7.17 20.99
C THR A 120 -11.01 6.01 21.68
N GLU A 121 -10.51 4.80 21.59
CA GLU A 121 -11.08 3.63 22.28
C GLU A 121 -10.99 3.78 23.81
N ALA A 122 -9.88 4.30 24.32
CA ALA A 122 -9.73 4.58 25.74
C ALA A 122 -10.75 5.64 26.23
N LEU A 123 -10.93 6.72 25.48
CA LEU A 123 -11.93 7.75 25.78
C LEU A 123 -13.35 7.20 25.74
N VAL A 124 -13.70 6.42 24.71
CA VAL A 124 -15.02 5.80 24.61
C VAL A 124 -15.30 4.88 25.79
N ARG A 125 -14.33 4.09 26.22
CA ARG A 125 -14.47 3.23 27.42
C ARG A 125 -14.73 4.05 28.68
N VAL A 126 -14.00 5.13 28.86
CA VAL A 126 -14.18 6.02 30.03
C VAL A 126 -15.54 6.73 30.00
N THR A 127 -16.06 7.07 28.81
CA THR A 127 -17.36 7.75 28.66
C THR A 127 -18.55 6.80 28.63
N ALA A 128 -18.35 5.51 28.30
CA ALA A 128 -19.44 4.54 28.19
C ALA A 128 -19.86 3.93 29.52
N ASP A 129 -19.07 4.06 30.61
CA ASP A 129 -19.34 3.49 31.93
C ASP A 129 -19.49 4.59 33.00
N PRO A 130 -20.65 5.27 33.07
CA PRO A 130 -20.91 6.17 34.19
C PRO A 130 -21.36 5.46 35.49
N SER A 131 -21.52 4.12 35.46
CA SER A 131 -22.07 3.35 36.57
C SER A 131 -21.07 2.52 37.40
N ASP A 132 -19.82 2.40 36.95
CA ASP A 132 -18.74 1.76 37.73
C ASP A 132 -17.70 2.78 38.21
N THR A 133 -18.18 3.89 38.71
CA THR A 133 -17.34 4.84 39.46
C THR A 133 -17.21 4.34 40.88
N ILE A 134 -16.08 3.88 41.24
CA ILE A 134 -15.28 4.17 42.44
C ILE A 134 -14.04 3.27 42.37
N ASN A 135 -13.19 3.54 41.39
CA ASN A 135 -11.76 3.39 41.56
C ASN A 135 -11.12 4.53 40.78
N THR A 136 -10.87 5.60 41.47
CA THR A 136 -10.06 6.73 41.06
C THR A 136 -8.78 6.18 40.38
N PRO A 137 -8.52 6.51 39.11
CA PRO A 137 -7.22 6.23 38.51
C PRO A 137 -6.21 6.99 39.39
N THR A 138 -5.31 6.24 40.02
CA THR A 138 -4.22 6.77 40.82
C THR A 138 -3.52 7.85 40.03
N SER A 139 -3.25 8.98 40.63
CA SER A 139 -2.56 10.17 40.09
C SER A 139 -1.37 9.84 39.18
N ALA A 140 -0.70 8.73 39.41
CA ALA A 140 0.39 8.18 38.61
C ALA A 140 0.02 7.85 37.16
N THR A 141 -1.24 7.49 36.86
CA THR A 141 -1.65 7.13 35.49
C THR A 141 -1.89 8.38 34.64
N VAL A 142 -2.36 9.46 35.27
CA VAL A 142 -2.57 10.76 34.60
C VAL A 142 -1.23 11.45 34.38
N GLU A 143 -0.28 11.34 35.32
CA GLU A 143 1.08 11.89 35.18
C GLU A 143 1.86 11.17 34.06
N MET A 144 1.76 9.86 33.92
CA MET A 144 2.40 9.12 32.80
C MET A 144 1.82 9.49 31.43
N MET A 145 0.52 9.80 31.35
CA MET A 145 -0.09 10.25 30.10
C MET A 145 0.31 11.69 29.75
N THR A 146 0.44 12.58 30.73
CA THR A 146 0.91 13.96 30.51
C THR A 146 2.40 14.03 30.20
N GLU A 147 3.26 13.23 30.82
CA GLU A 147 4.68 13.16 30.46
C GLU A 147 4.91 12.62 29.04
N SER A 148 4.09 11.66 28.58
CA SER A 148 4.15 11.18 27.19
C SER A 148 3.77 12.24 26.18
N LEU A 149 2.85 13.15 26.50
CA LEU A 149 2.42 14.24 25.64
C LEU A 149 3.39 15.42 25.63
N LEU A 150 4.09 15.67 26.75
CA LEU A 150 5.06 16.76 26.88
C LEU A 150 6.45 16.42 26.28
N ARG A 151 6.73 15.14 26.03
CA ARG A 151 7.99 14.68 25.43
C ARG A 151 8.04 14.86 23.91
N TRP A 152 6.97 15.39 23.34
CA TRP A 152 6.89 15.72 21.91
C TRP A 152 7.18 17.22 21.70
N SER A 153 8.42 17.60 21.93
CA SER A 153 8.97 18.87 21.44
C SER A 153 9.51 18.60 20.03
N PRO A 154 9.10 19.34 19.01
CA PRO A 154 9.79 19.29 17.72
C PRO A 154 11.22 19.79 17.96
N LEU A 155 12.19 18.99 17.56
CA LEU A 155 13.58 19.42 17.51
C LEU A 155 13.68 20.54 16.47
N ASP A 156 13.91 21.76 16.94
CA ASP A 156 14.50 22.84 16.18
C ASP A 156 15.88 22.38 15.66
N GLU A 157 16.03 22.31 14.37
CA GLU A 157 17.09 22.82 13.49
C GLU A 157 16.99 22.22 12.11
#